data_015aa1563d512da25fcdec80fe5bcd2c
#
_entry.id   015aa1563d512da25fcdec80fe5bcd2c
#
_cell.length_a   1.000
_cell.length_b   1.000
_cell.length_c   1.000
_cell.angle_alpha   90.00
_cell.angle_beta   90.00
_cell.angle_gamma   90.00
#
_symmetry.space_group_name_H-M   'P 1'
#
loop_
_entity.id
_entity.type
_entity.pdbx_description
1 polymer ?
#
loop_
_entity_poly.entity_id
_entity_poly.type
_entity_poly.pdbx_seq_one_letter_code
_entity_poly.pdbx_strand_id
1 'polypeptide(L)'
;NLQNELKTPVIDRTTLILNIFEMRARTREARLQVETAKLQYLLPRLVGMHEALTRQGGTSGSMSSRGAGEKKLELDRRHIEHRISELRKELDAISRERETQRKRRGQSRIPLVALVGYTNAGKSTIMNHMVERFVGDEEKKVLERDMLFATLDTTIRRINTGNNQDFLLTDTVGFIHKLPHGLVKAFHSTLEEIKGADLLLQVVDVSDPGYQEQMETTRETLRELGAGDIPMLIVFNKADRLTNTANTTGKPRNQTEQEQKLQDQKLQDQKLQDQNPQNQMLQLHKTPDQEKELQQMSLGETTYPRTAGTNKIYISARQPESIELLVKEIIRRVYADYEEVRLLIPYDKGSIVSYLQENAQILEQSYEPEGTRLRVKCHHADAGKYEQYVVK
;
A
#
# COMPACT_ATOMS: atom_id res chain seq x y z
N ASN A 1 -20.37 -32.71 0.16
CA ASN A 1 -20.28 -31.32 -0.21
C ASN A 1 -20.72 -30.48 1.00
N LEU A 2 -19.78 -29.68 1.58
CA LEU A 2 -19.99 -28.93 2.83
C LEU A 2 -21.28 -28.09 2.86
N GLN A 3 -21.64 -27.48 1.73
CA GLN A 3 -22.89 -26.71 1.61
C GLN A 3 -24.14 -27.53 1.89
N ASN A 4 -24.16 -28.77 1.41
CA ASN A 4 -25.33 -29.68 1.60
C ASN A 4 -25.43 -30.18 3.04
N GLU A 5 -24.27 -30.40 3.68
CA GLU A 5 -24.22 -30.86 5.09
C GLU A 5 -24.55 -29.71 6.05
N LEU A 6 -24.01 -28.52 5.82
CA LEU A 6 -24.20 -27.36 6.69
C LEU A 6 -25.51 -26.61 6.41
N LYS A 7 -26.20 -26.90 5.30
CA LYS A 7 -27.39 -26.16 4.81
C LYS A 7 -27.18 -24.63 4.76
N THR A 8 -25.93 -24.20 4.53
CA THR A 8 -25.51 -22.80 4.54
C THR A 8 -24.63 -22.55 3.33
N PRO A 9 -24.72 -21.38 2.66
CA PRO A 9 -23.83 -21.03 1.57
C PRO A 9 -22.37 -21.04 2.03
N VAL A 10 -21.51 -21.77 1.31
CA VAL A 10 -20.06 -21.83 1.56
C VAL A 10 -19.36 -21.10 0.44
N ILE A 11 -18.59 -20.07 0.78
CA ILE A 11 -17.75 -19.32 -0.16
C ILE A 11 -16.29 -19.52 0.22
N ASP A 12 -15.41 -19.52 -0.77
CA ASP A 12 -13.98 -19.53 -0.51
C ASP A 12 -13.43 -18.13 -0.24
N ARG A 13 -12.18 -18.07 0.23
CA ARG A 13 -11.49 -16.84 0.58
C ARG A 13 -11.41 -15.87 -0.60
N THR A 14 -11.17 -16.36 -1.81
CA THR A 14 -11.05 -15.51 -3.00
C THR A 14 -12.37 -14.84 -3.37
N THR A 15 -13.47 -15.60 -3.31
CA THR A 15 -14.82 -15.06 -3.51
C THR A 15 -15.16 -14.00 -2.47
N LEU A 16 -14.79 -14.24 -1.19
CA LEU A 16 -14.99 -13.24 -0.13
C LEU A 16 -14.22 -11.95 -0.41
N ILE A 17 -12.94 -12.03 -0.80
CA ILE A 17 -12.12 -10.87 -1.15
C ILE A 17 -12.72 -10.10 -2.32
N LEU A 18 -13.15 -10.81 -3.39
CA LEU A 18 -13.79 -10.20 -4.56
C LEU A 18 -15.09 -9.47 -4.19
N ASN A 19 -15.90 -10.05 -3.31
CA ASN A 19 -17.12 -9.40 -2.83
C ASN A 19 -16.81 -8.14 -2.00
N ILE A 20 -15.77 -8.17 -1.15
CA ILE A 20 -15.32 -6.98 -0.41
C ILE A 20 -14.87 -5.90 -1.40
N PHE A 21 -14.11 -6.26 -2.44
CA PHE A 21 -13.65 -5.31 -3.45
C PHE A 21 -14.83 -4.71 -4.25
N GLU A 22 -15.81 -5.52 -4.63
CA GLU A 22 -17.03 -5.05 -5.29
C GLU A 22 -17.78 -3.99 -4.47
N MET A 23 -17.89 -4.22 -3.16
CA MET A 23 -18.51 -3.27 -2.24
C MET A 23 -17.68 -1.98 -2.06
N ARG A 24 -16.36 -2.03 -2.31
CA ARG A 24 -15.43 -0.90 -2.11
C ARG A 24 -15.15 -0.11 -3.37
N ALA A 25 -15.28 -0.70 -4.54
CA ALA A 25 -15.03 -0.07 -5.83
C ALA A 25 -15.95 1.13 -6.06
N ARG A 26 -15.41 2.34 -5.98
CA ARG A 26 -16.15 3.60 -6.16
C ARG A 26 -15.95 4.17 -7.55
N THR A 27 -14.71 4.13 -8.05
CA THR A 27 -14.39 4.63 -9.39
C THR A 27 -14.85 3.67 -10.47
N ARG A 28 -15.03 4.19 -11.69
CA ARG A 28 -15.33 3.36 -12.87
C ARG A 28 -14.23 2.32 -13.07
N GLU A 29 -12.98 2.72 -12.95
CA GLU A 29 -11.84 1.82 -13.14
C GLU A 29 -11.85 0.67 -12.15
N ALA A 30 -11.96 0.94 -10.84
CA ALA A 30 -12.00 -0.10 -9.81
C ALA A 30 -13.16 -1.08 -10.03
N ARG A 31 -14.32 -0.61 -10.46
CA ARG A 31 -15.46 -1.47 -10.79
C ARG A 31 -15.16 -2.40 -11.97
N LEU A 32 -14.56 -1.87 -13.04
CA LEU A 32 -14.15 -2.66 -14.20
C LEU A 32 -13.08 -3.70 -13.83
N GLN A 33 -12.11 -3.34 -12.99
CA GLN A 33 -11.06 -4.24 -12.50
C GLN A 33 -11.66 -5.40 -11.69
N VAL A 34 -12.55 -5.08 -10.73
CA VAL A 34 -13.19 -6.08 -9.87
C VAL A 34 -14.09 -6.99 -10.69
N GLU A 35 -14.90 -6.44 -11.63
CA GLU A 35 -15.75 -7.22 -12.53
C GLU A 35 -14.90 -8.18 -13.38
N THR A 36 -13.81 -7.68 -13.96
CA THR A 36 -12.89 -8.49 -14.75
C THR A 36 -12.28 -9.64 -13.92
N ALA A 37 -11.79 -9.34 -12.72
CA ALA A 37 -11.23 -10.34 -11.81
C ALA A 37 -12.26 -11.39 -11.41
N LYS A 38 -13.50 -10.98 -11.12
CA LYS A 38 -14.60 -11.86 -10.74
C LYS A 38 -14.98 -12.82 -11.87
N LEU A 39 -15.08 -12.31 -13.10
CA LEU A 39 -15.38 -13.13 -14.27
C LEU A 39 -14.24 -14.10 -14.59
N GLN A 40 -12.97 -13.64 -14.51
CA GLN A 40 -11.79 -14.51 -14.71
C GLN A 40 -11.71 -15.62 -13.66
N TYR A 41 -12.15 -15.35 -12.44
CA TYR A 41 -12.18 -16.34 -11.36
C TYR A 41 -13.32 -17.35 -11.51
N LEU A 42 -14.45 -16.93 -12.08
CA LEU A 42 -15.60 -17.81 -12.32
C LEU A 42 -15.40 -18.72 -13.55
N LEU A 43 -14.73 -18.23 -14.58
CA LEU A 43 -14.58 -18.93 -15.87
C LEU A 43 -14.04 -20.39 -15.74
N PRO A 44 -12.91 -20.66 -15.05
CA PRO A 44 -12.40 -22.04 -14.87
C PRO A 44 -13.36 -22.93 -14.09
N ARG A 45 -14.14 -22.37 -13.18
CA ARG A 45 -15.09 -23.10 -12.35
C ARG A 45 -16.30 -23.56 -13.13
N LEU A 46 -16.77 -22.77 -14.10
CA LEU A 46 -17.82 -23.19 -15.02
C LEU A 46 -17.34 -24.39 -15.88
N VAL A 47 -16.10 -24.35 -16.34
CA VAL A 47 -15.51 -25.47 -17.09
C VAL A 47 -15.42 -26.73 -16.22
N GLY A 48 -14.94 -26.61 -14.99
CA GLY A 48 -14.86 -27.74 -14.05
C GLY A 48 -16.24 -28.33 -13.67
N MET A 49 -17.27 -27.51 -13.58
CA MET A 49 -18.65 -27.98 -13.38
C MET A 49 -19.16 -28.75 -14.60
N HIS A 50 -18.81 -28.33 -15.82
CA HIS A 50 -19.15 -29.04 -17.05
C HIS A 50 -18.53 -30.44 -17.08
N GLU A 51 -17.24 -30.56 -16.80
CA GLU A 51 -16.54 -31.86 -16.76
C GLU A 51 -17.11 -32.79 -15.68
N ALA A 52 -17.47 -32.25 -14.51
CA ALA A 52 -18.07 -33.02 -13.42
C ALA A 52 -19.47 -33.56 -13.80
N LEU A 53 -20.29 -32.74 -14.47
CA LEU A 53 -21.61 -33.13 -14.95
C LEU A 53 -21.51 -34.19 -16.07
N THR A 54 -20.52 -34.05 -16.97
CA THR A 54 -20.27 -35.03 -18.05
C THR A 54 -19.83 -36.38 -17.51
N ARG A 55 -18.99 -36.41 -16.47
CA ARG A 55 -18.55 -37.66 -15.81
C ARG A 55 -19.64 -38.34 -15.00
N GLN A 56 -20.52 -37.62 -14.32
CA GLN A 56 -21.66 -38.16 -13.57
C GLN A 56 -22.75 -38.73 -14.47
N GLY A 57 -22.77 -38.35 -15.75
CA GLY A 57 -23.78 -38.76 -16.70
C GLY A 57 -23.61 -40.16 -17.32
N GLY A 58 -22.68 -40.99 -16.83
CA GLY A 58 -22.31 -42.30 -17.41
C GLY A 58 -23.32 -43.46 -17.27
N THR A 59 -24.45 -43.28 -16.59
CA THR A 59 -25.41 -44.42 -16.39
C THR A 59 -26.85 -43.95 -16.58
N SER A 60 -27.46 -44.42 -17.68
CA SER A 60 -28.92 -44.55 -17.94
C SER A 60 -29.74 -43.27 -18.07
N GLY A 61 -30.27 -43.02 -19.26
CA GLY A 61 -31.55 -42.34 -19.50
C GLY A 61 -31.51 -40.92 -19.99
N SER A 62 -32.07 -40.68 -21.18
CA SER A 62 -32.48 -39.43 -21.80
C SER A 62 -31.38 -38.53 -22.39
N MET A 63 -31.09 -38.78 -23.66
CA MET A 63 -30.19 -37.97 -24.52
C MET A 63 -30.61 -36.53 -24.71
N SER A 64 -31.85 -36.17 -24.44
CA SER A 64 -32.41 -34.84 -24.78
C SER A 64 -32.07 -33.73 -23.77
N SER A 65 -31.94 -34.04 -22.47
CA SER A 65 -31.69 -33.02 -21.44
C SER A 65 -30.21 -32.71 -21.25
N ARG A 66 -29.31 -33.61 -21.65
CA ARG A 66 -27.84 -33.44 -21.55
C ARG A 66 -27.32 -32.40 -22.53
N GLY A 67 -27.72 -32.47 -23.80
CA GLY A 67 -27.30 -31.52 -24.84
C GLY A 67 -27.77 -30.09 -24.60
N ALA A 68 -28.88 -29.89 -23.90
CA ALA A 68 -29.37 -28.55 -23.55
C ALA A 68 -28.56 -27.88 -22.42
N GLY A 69 -28.16 -28.65 -21.38
CA GLY A 69 -27.32 -28.15 -20.31
C GLY A 69 -25.89 -27.82 -20.75
N GLU A 70 -25.30 -28.68 -21.59
CA GLU A 70 -23.98 -28.45 -22.16
C GLU A 70 -23.96 -27.22 -23.07
N LYS A 71 -24.97 -27.06 -23.95
CA LYS A 71 -25.09 -25.86 -24.82
C LYS A 71 -25.27 -24.59 -23.98
N LYS A 72 -26.01 -24.63 -22.88
CA LYS A 72 -26.20 -23.46 -22.02
C LYS A 72 -24.90 -23.04 -21.35
N LEU A 73 -24.15 -23.97 -20.77
CA LEU A 73 -22.87 -23.68 -20.13
C LEU A 73 -21.83 -23.15 -21.13
N GLU A 74 -21.80 -23.68 -22.37
CA GLU A 74 -20.91 -23.18 -23.43
C GLU A 74 -21.31 -21.76 -23.88
N LEU A 75 -22.60 -21.44 -23.95
CA LEU A 75 -23.07 -20.09 -24.22
C LEU A 75 -22.67 -19.14 -23.07
N ASP A 76 -22.88 -19.53 -21.82
CA ASP A 76 -22.52 -18.74 -20.66
C ASP A 76 -21.00 -18.48 -20.63
N ARG A 77 -20.19 -19.48 -20.96
CA ARG A 77 -18.74 -19.35 -21.10
C ARG A 77 -18.37 -18.29 -22.14
N ARG A 78 -18.96 -18.38 -23.36
CA ARG A 78 -18.71 -17.42 -24.45
C ARG A 78 -19.13 -16.01 -24.09
N HIS A 79 -20.25 -15.85 -23.40
CA HIS A 79 -20.69 -14.55 -22.90
C HIS A 79 -19.69 -13.97 -21.90
N ILE A 80 -19.18 -14.76 -20.96
CA ILE A 80 -18.18 -14.32 -19.99
C ILE A 80 -16.86 -13.95 -20.69
N GLU A 81 -16.38 -14.77 -21.64
CA GLU A 81 -15.16 -14.48 -22.41
C GLU A 81 -15.29 -13.19 -23.21
N HIS A 82 -16.45 -12.99 -23.87
CA HIS A 82 -16.73 -11.75 -24.59
C HIS A 82 -16.73 -10.54 -23.63
N ARG A 83 -17.41 -10.66 -22.49
CA ARG A 83 -17.47 -9.60 -21.49
C ARG A 83 -16.08 -9.26 -20.92
N ILE A 84 -15.24 -10.26 -20.63
CA ILE A 84 -13.85 -10.04 -20.21
C ILE A 84 -13.08 -9.27 -21.31
N SER A 85 -13.29 -9.58 -22.59
CA SER A 85 -12.63 -8.86 -23.69
C SER A 85 -13.04 -7.41 -23.77
N GLU A 86 -14.33 -7.10 -23.60
CA GLU A 86 -14.84 -5.72 -23.55
C GLU A 86 -14.24 -4.93 -22.39
N LEU A 87 -14.29 -5.52 -21.17
CA LEU A 87 -13.76 -4.90 -19.95
C LEU A 87 -12.26 -4.59 -20.08
N ARG A 88 -11.48 -5.49 -20.70
CA ARG A 88 -10.04 -5.26 -20.95
C ARG A 88 -9.83 -4.07 -21.89
N LYS A 89 -10.62 -3.94 -22.96
CA LYS A 89 -10.51 -2.79 -23.87
C LYS A 89 -10.80 -1.45 -23.15
N GLU A 90 -11.81 -1.45 -22.27
CA GLU A 90 -12.12 -0.26 -21.47
C GLU A 90 -10.98 0.06 -20.48
N LEU A 91 -10.41 -0.94 -19.81
CA LEU A 91 -9.29 -0.76 -18.91
C LEU A 91 -8.02 -0.28 -19.64
N ASP A 92 -7.74 -0.80 -20.84
CA ASP A 92 -6.61 -0.35 -21.67
C ASP A 92 -6.77 1.13 -22.07
N ALA A 93 -7.99 1.58 -22.36
CA ALA A 93 -8.25 2.99 -22.65
C ALA A 93 -7.93 3.88 -21.44
N ILE A 94 -8.39 3.50 -20.24
CA ILE A 94 -8.11 4.22 -18.98
C ILE A 94 -6.60 4.23 -18.68
N SER A 95 -5.91 3.10 -18.90
CA SER A 95 -4.46 3.00 -18.68
C SER A 95 -3.66 3.97 -19.56
N ARG A 96 -4.04 4.12 -20.85
CA ARG A 96 -3.41 5.10 -21.77
C ARG A 96 -3.63 6.55 -21.30
N GLU A 97 -4.83 6.86 -20.80
CA GLU A 97 -5.12 8.19 -20.27
C GLU A 97 -4.25 8.48 -19.03
N ARG A 98 -4.12 7.51 -18.11
CA ARG A 98 -3.24 7.62 -16.94
C ARG A 98 -1.77 7.76 -17.34
N GLU A 99 -1.31 7.05 -18.35
CA GLU A 99 0.07 7.19 -18.84
C GLU A 99 0.34 8.62 -19.34
N THR A 100 -0.62 9.21 -20.03
CA THR A 100 -0.54 10.61 -20.47
C THR A 100 -0.47 11.58 -19.29
N GLN A 101 -1.27 11.34 -18.25
CA GLN A 101 -1.24 12.14 -17.02
C GLN A 101 0.08 11.95 -16.27
N ARG A 102 0.64 10.72 -16.22
CA ARG A 102 1.95 10.44 -15.62
C ARG A 102 3.08 11.18 -16.33
N LYS A 103 3.09 11.16 -17.67
CA LYS A 103 4.09 11.93 -18.47
C LYS A 103 4.03 13.42 -18.16
N ARG A 104 2.84 14.02 -18.01
CA ARG A 104 2.67 15.42 -17.61
C ARG A 104 3.18 15.68 -16.19
N ARG A 105 2.91 14.77 -15.23
CA ARG A 105 3.41 14.88 -13.84
C ARG A 105 4.94 14.80 -13.78
N GLY A 106 5.56 13.91 -14.56
CA GLY A 106 7.01 13.77 -14.64
C GLY A 106 7.74 15.06 -15.12
N GLN A 107 7.01 15.99 -15.74
CA GLN A 107 7.54 17.31 -16.11
C GLN A 107 7.56 18.29 -14.93
N SER A 108 6.76 18.05 -13.88
CA SER A 108 6.60 18.98 -12.75
C SER A 108 7.62 18.81 -11.63
N ARG A 109 8.59 17.91 -11.75
CA ARG A 109 9.66 17.63 -10.74
C ARG A 109 9.23 17.53 -9.28
N ILE A 110 7.94 17.44 -9.01
CA ILE A 110 7.44 17.21 -7.64
C ILE A 110 7.59 15.73 -7.32
N PRO A 111 8.40 15.36 -6.30
CA PRO A 111 8.62 13.96 -5.96
C PRO A 111 7.32 13.22 -5.63
N LEU A 112 7.21 11.96 -6.06
CA LEU A 112 6.09 11.08 -5.75
C LEU A 112 6.47 10.09 -4.65
N VAL A 113 5.71 10.10 -3.57
CA VAL A 113 5.87 9.20 -2.42
C VAL A 113 4.68 8.26 -2.35
N ALA A 114 4.90 6.95 -2.30
CA ALA A 114 3.83 5.97 -2.27
C ALA A 114 3.74 5.25 -0.92
N LEU A 115 2.54 5.24 -0.32
CA LEU A 115 2.23 4.45 0.86
C LEU A 115 1.96 3.01 0.41
N VAL A 116 2.78 2.07 0.85
CA VAL A 116 2.63 0.63 0.59
C VAL A 116 2.59 -0.14 1.91
N GLY A 117 2.07 -1.35 1.90
CA GLY A 117 2.02 -2.18 3.09
C GLY A 117 0.72 -2.96 3.23
N TYR A 118 0.67 -3.77 4.26
CA TYR A 118 -0.44 -4.68 4.50
C TYR A 118 -1.76 -3.95 4.75
N THR A 119 -2.89 -4.63 4.55
CA THR A 119 -4.21 -4.06 4.89
C THR A 119 -4.28 -3.72 6.38
N ASN A 120 -4.96 -2.63 6.70
CA ASN A 120 -5.14 -2.13 8.07
C ASN A 120 -3.83 -1.73 8.80
N ALA A 121 -2.70 -1.58 8.12
CA ALA A 121 -1.47 -1.06 8.73
C ALA A 121 -1.52 0.44 9.07
N GLY A 122 -2.54 1.17 8.58
CA GLY A 122 -2.77 2.58 8.85
C GLY A 122 -2.30 3.54 7.74
N LYS A 123 -2.19 3.07 6.49
CA LYS A 123 -1.81 3.91 5.33
C LYS A 123 -2.74 5.10 5.14
N SER A 124 -4.05 4.85 5.05
CA SER A 124 -5.05 5.90 4.86
C SER A 124 -5.14 6.85 6.06
N THR A 125 -4.87 6.37 7.28
CA THR A 125 -4.76 7.21 8.49
C THR A 125 -3.61 8.20 8.36
N ILE A 126 -2.41 7.72 7.96
CA ILE A 126 -1.25 8.58 7.72
C ILE A 126 -1.57 9.61 6.64
N MET A 127 -2.17 9.18 5.51
CA MET A 127 -2.57 10.09 4.43
C MET A 127 -3.50 11.18 4.94
N ASN A 128 -4.54 10.82 5.69
CA ASN A 128 -5.53 11.78 6.19
C ASN A 128 -4.93 12.80 7.15
N HIS A 129 -4.08 12.37 8.08
CA HIS A 129 -3.43 13.31 8.99
C HIS A 129 -2.42 14.22 8.29
N MET A 130 -1.72 13.73 7.24
CA MET A 130 -0.88 14.59 6.41
C MET A 130 -1.72 15.62 5.63
N VAL A 131 -2.85 15.21 5.05
CA VAL A 131 -3.76 16.13 4.33
C VAL A 131 -4.34 17.17 5.30
N GLU A 132 -4.81 16.75 6.47
CA GLU A 132 -5.35 17.65 7.50
C GLU A 132 -4.33 18.69 7.94
N ARG A 133 -3.08 18.26 8.17
CA ARG A 133 -2.03 19.14 8.71
C ARG A 133 -1.44 20.10 7.67
N PHE A 134 -1.27 19.64 6.42
CA PHE A 134 -0.52 20.36 5.40
C PHE A 134 -1.35 20.86 4.21
N VAL A 135 -2.60 20.41 4.05
CA VAL A 135 -3.51 20.87 2.98
C VAL A 135 -4.67 21.67 3.53
N GLY A 136 -5.15 21.34 4.74
CA GLY A 136 -6.21 22.07 5.43
C GLY A 136 -7.61 21.89 4.84
N ASP A 137 -7.82 20.89 3.96
CA ASP A 137 -9.07 20.65 3.26
C ASP A 137 -9.67 19.30 3.70
N GLU A 138 -10.68 19.37 4.55
CA GLU A 138 -11.34 18.17 5.11
C GLU A 138 -12.08 17.34 4.06
N GLU A 139 -12.56 17.95 2.97
CA GLU A 139 -13.26 17.23 1.90
C GLU A 139 -12.33 16.31 1.10
N LYS A 140 -11.01 16.52 1.19
CA LYS A 140 -9.99 15.72 0.51
C LYS A 140 -9.54 14.50 1.29
N LYS A 141 -10.09 14.24 2.47
CA LYS A 141 -9.75 13.06 3.28
C LYS A 141 -10.18 11.76 2.57
N VAL A 142 -9.34 10.75 2.68
CA VAL A 142 -9.63 9.39 2.21
C VAL A 142 -10.50 8.67 3.25
N LEU A 143 -11.33 7.73 2.81
CA LEU A 143 -12.16 6.93 3.71
C LEU A 143 -11.27 6.12 4.66
N GLU A 144 -11.24 6.54 5.92
CA GLU A 144 -10.57 5.81 6.99
C GLU A 144 -11.58 4.95 7.74
N ARG A 145 -11.34 3.65 7.75
CA ARG A 145 -12.11 2.70 8.56
C ARG A 145 -11.19 1.56 9.01
N ASP A 146 -11.41 1.07 10.20
CA ASP A 146 -10.73 -0.12 10.73
C ASP A 146 -11.27 -1.38 10.06
N MET A 147 -11.02 -1.49 8.76
CA MET A 147 -11.52 -2.55 7.89
C MET A 147 -10.50 -2.91 6.81
N LEU A 148 -10.51 -4.19 6.40
CA LEU A 148 -9.72 -4.67 5.28
C LEU A 148 -10.13 -3.94 3.98
N PHE A 149 -9.12 -3.53 3.18
CA PHE A 149 -9.31 -2.87 1.89
C PHE A 149 -10.18 -1.61 1.97
N ALA A 150 -9.92 -0.75 2.98
CA ALA A 150 -10.59 0.54 3.08
C ALA A 150 -10.32 1.41 1.85
N THR A 151 -9.11 1.33 1.30
CA THR A 151 -8.70 1.99 0.05
C THR A 151 -8.53 0.95 -1.05
N LEU A 152 -9.29 1.09 -2.13
CA LEU A 152 -9.18 0.30 -3.35
C LEU A 152 -8.76 1.17 -4.54
N ASP A 153 -9.15 2.43 -4.53
CA ASP A 153 -8.80 3.42 -5.54
C ASP A 153 -7.57 4.20 -5.08
N THR A 154 -6.55 4.32 -5.93
CA THR A 154 -5.40 5.17 -5.63
C THR A 154 -5.81 6.64 -5.62
N THR A 155 -5.43 7.34 -4.58
CA THR A 155 -5.63 8.78 -4.47
C THR A 155 -4.28 9.47 -4.35
N ILE A 156 -4.07 10.54 -5.14
CA ILE A 156 -2.84 11.35 -5.08
C ILE A 156 -3.19 12.69 -4.46
N ARG A 157 -2.37 13.13 -3.51
CA ARG A 157 -2.49 14.42 -2.83
C ARG A 157 -1.15 15.14 -2.82
N ARG A 158 -1.16 16.43 -3.10
CA ARG A 158 0.01 17.28 -2.93
C ARG A 158 0.07 17.71 -1.47
N ILE A 159 1.18 17.39 -0.82
CA ILE A 159 1.48 17.80 0.54
C ILE A 159 2.34 19.05 0.44
N ASN A 160 1.78 20.16 0.88
CA ASN A 160 2.46 21.47 0.82
C ASN A 160 3.11 21.75 2.17
N THR A 161 4.43 21.78 2.20
CA THR A 161 5.19 22.01 3.43
C THR A 161 5.54 23.49 3.66
N GLY A 162 5.16 24.36 2.74
CA GLY A 162 5.36 25.81 2.82
C GLY A 162 6.75 26.31 2.40
N ASN A 163 7.69 25.42 2.09
CA ASN A 163 9.08 25.76 1.78
C ASN A 163 9.51 25.36 0.36
N ASN A 164 8.59 25.29 -0.60
CA ASN A 164 8.82 24.71 -1.94
C ASN A 164 9.42 23.27 -1.91
N GLN A 165 9.20 22.55 -0.82
CA GLN A 165 9.59 21.15 -0.66
C GLN A 165 8.35 20.25 -0.65
N ASP A 166 7.46 20.52 -1.59
CA ASP A 166 6.21 19.78 -1.75
C ASP A 166 6.48 18.39 -2.33
N PHE A 167 5.65 17.44 -1.97
CA PHE A 167 5.66 16.13 -2.58
C PHE A 167 4.23 15.64 -2.86
N LEU A 168 4.11 14.74 -3.83
CA LEU A 168 2.87 14.02 -4.09
C LEU A 168 2.85 12.77 -3.22
N LEU A 169 1.78 12.59 -2.45
CA LEU A 169 1.56 11.38 -1.66
C LEU A 169 0.45 10.57 -2.28
N THR A 170 0.71 9.28 -2.54
CA THR A 170 -0.32 8.36 -3.03
C THR A 170 -0.62 7.27 -2.01
N ASP A 171 -1.91 7.04 -1.73
CA ASP A 171 -2.39 5.87 -0.98
C ASP A 171 -2.68 4.73 -1.96
N THR A 172 -2.25 3.53 -1.61
CA THR A 172 -2.40 2.34 -2.46
C THR A 172 -3.23 1.26 -1.79
N VAL A 173 -3.68 0.30 -2.58
CA VAL A 173 -4.39 -0.88 -2.09
C VAL A 173 -3.50 -1.63 -1.09
N GLY A 174 -4.08 -2.01 0.06
CA GLY A 174 -3.36 -2.82 1.04
C GLY A 174 -3.11 -4.24 0.55
N PHE A 175 -1.90 -4.75 0.75
CA PHE A 175 -1.55 -6.13 0.44
C PHE A 175 -2.14 -7.11 1.47
N ILE A 176 -2.32 -8.34 1.06
CA ILE A 176 -2.69 -9.46 1.92
C ILE A 176 -1.91 -10.71 1.54
N HIS A 177 -1.71 -11.59 2.51
CA HIS A 177 -1.06 -12.88 2.28
C HIS A 177 -1.84 -13.71 1.24
N LYS A 178 -1.14 -14.32 0.30
CA LYS A 178 -1.70 -15.16 -0.78
C LYS A 178 -2.82 -14.45 -1.57
N LEU A 179 -2.54 -13.22 -2.03
CA LEU A 179 -3.43 -12.55 -2.96
C LEU A 179 -3.51 -13.37 -4.26
N PRO A 180 -4.70 -13.75 -4.74
CA PRO A 180 -4.80 -14.50 -5.99
C PRO A 180 -4.15 -13.74 -7.15
N HIS A 181 -3.28 -14.40 -7.93
CA HIS A 181 -2.56 -13.79 -9.06
C HIS A 181 -3.48 -13.09 -10.08
N GLY A 182 -4.71 -13.62 -10.25
CA GLY A 182 -5.73 -12.97 -11.08
C GLY A 182 -6.12 -11.58 -10.58
N LEU A 183 -6.16 -11.39 -9.25
CA LEU A 183 -6.43 -10.10 -8.61
C LEU A 183 -5.23 -9.15 -8.74
N VAL A 184 -4.01 -9.63 -8.54
CA VAL A 184 -2.79 -8.81 -8.75
C VAL A 184 -2.79 -8.25 -10.17
N LYS A 185 -3.08 -9.09 -11.19
CA LYS A 185 -3.19 -8.65 -12.58
C LYS A 185 -4.31 -7.65 -12.82
N ALA A 186 -5.46 -7.80 -12.17
CA ALA A 186 -6.57 -6.88 -12.33
C ALA A 186 -6.27 -5.48 -11.75
N PHE A 187 -5.50 -5.41 -10.67
CA PHE A 187 -5.07 -4.16 -10.03
C PHE A 187 -3.70 -3.67 -10.50
N HIS A 188 -3.11 -4.31 -11.52
CA HIS A 188 -1.79 -3.95 -12.02
C HIS A 188 -1.69 -2.47 -12.42
N SER A 189 -2.71 -1.93 -13.09
CA SER A 189 -2.74 -0.52 -13.50
C SER A 189 -2.76 0.44 -12.30
N THR A 190 -3.46 0.07 -11.21
CA THR A 190 -3.50 0.83 -9.97
C THR A 190 -2.16 0.76 -9.24
N LEU A 191 -1.52 -0.40 -9.27
CA LEU A 191 -0.20 -0.63 -8.65
C LEU A 191 0.96 -0.11 -9.51
N GLU A 192 0.75 0.14 -10.82
CA GLU A 192 1.75 0.77 -11.69
C GLU A 192 2.13 2.20 -11.25
N GLU A 193 1.28 2.89 -10.51
CA GLU A 193 1.65 4.18 -9.94
C GLU A 193 2.80 4.09 -8.95
N ILE A 194 2.96 2.93 -8.29
CA ILE A 194 4.08 2.66 -7.38
C ILE A 194 5.41 2.70 -8.13
N LYS A 195 5.46 2.21 -9.40
CA LYS A 195 6.69 2.19 -10.20
C LYS A 195 7.26 3.58 -10.50
N GLY A 196 6.41 4.58 -10.48
CA GLY A 196 6.83 5.97 -10.71
C GLY A 196 7.15 6.73 -9.42
N ALA A 197 7.17 6.06 -8.27
CA ALA A 197 7.47 6.70 -7.00
C ALA A 197 8.99 6.88 -6.82
N ASP A 198 9.37 8.01 -6.23
CA ASP A 198 10.75 8.31 -5.85
C ASP A 198 11.08 7.74 -4.47
N LEU A 199 10.05 7.49 -3.64
CA LEU A 199 10.19 6.89 -2.31
C LEU A 199 8.97 6.04 -1.98
N LEU A 200 9.20 4.83 -1.43
CA LEU A 200 8.16 3.99 -0.85
C LEU A 200 8.15 4.14 0.67
N LEU A 201 6.96 4.28 1.24
CA LEU A 201 6.72 4.22 2.68
C LEU A 201 6.07 2.87 3.00
N GLN A 202 6.86 1.88 3.43
CA GLN A 202 6.31 0.60 3.87
C GLN A 202 5.71 0.76 5.27
N VAL A 203 4.39 0.91 5.33
CA VAL A 203 3.65 1.04 6.60
C VAL A 203 3.38 -0.33 7.19
N VAL A 204 3.77 -0.52 8.44
CA VAL A 204 3.71 -1.78 9.16
C VAL A 204 2.98 -1.55 10.49
N ASP A 205 2.01 -2.39 10.81
CA ASP A 205 1.39 -2.42 12.14
C ASP A 205 2.31 -3.19 13.10
N VAL A 206 3.10 -2.48 13.87
CA VAL A 206 4.07 -3.11 14.79
C VAL A 206 3.39 -3.79 15.99
N SER A 207 2.11 -3.52 16.23
CA SER A 207 1.32 -4.19 17.29
C SER A 207 0.81 -5.57 16.87
N ASP A 208 0.88 -5.92 15.58
CA ASP A 208 0.48 -7.23 15.07
C ASP A 208 1.63 -8.23 15.23
N PRO A 209 1.44 -9.38 15.92
CA PRO A 209 2.49 -10.40 16.07
C PRO A 209 3.05 -10.92 14.74
N GLY A 210 2.25 -10.92 13.67
CA GLY A 210 2.63 -11.37 12.32
C GLY A 210 3.27 -10.28 11.44
N TYR A 211 3.66 -9.12 11.98
CA TYR A 211 4.12 -7.99 11.19
C TYR A 211 5.32 -8.31 10.29
N GLN A 212 6.20 -9.23 10.70
CA GLN A 212 7.37 -9.62 9.91
C GLN A 212 6.97 -10.36 8.63
N GLU A 213 6.01 -11.30 8.71
CA GLU A 213 5.46 -12.01 7.55
C GLU A 213 4.72 -11.04 6.62
N GLN A 214 3.98 -10.08 7.19
CA GLN A 214 3.31 -9.02 6.43
C GLN A 214 4.31 -8.12 5.68
N MET A 215 5.46 -7.82 6.30
CA MET A 215 6.54 -7.06 5.66
C MET A 215 7.13 -7.83 4.47
N GLU A 216 7.38 -9.12 4.63
CA GLU A 216 7.94 -9.93 3.54
C GLU A 216 6.93 -10.11 2.40
N THR A 217 5.67 -10.39 2.71
CA THR A 217 4.57 -10.42 1.71
C THR A 217 4.51 -9.12 0.89
N THR A 218 4.68 -7.97 1.57
CA THR A 218 4.72 -6.66 0.91
C THR A 218 5.90 -6.54 -0.03
N ARG A 219 7.10 -6.97 0.39
CA ARG A 219 8.33 -6.92 -0.41
C ARG A 219 8.27 -7.84 -1.62
N GLU A 220 7.76 -9.07 -1.44
CA GLU A 220 7.56 -10.02 -2.54
C GLU A 220 6.64 -9.43 -3.60
N THR A 221 5.50 -8.86 -3.18
CA THR A 221 4.56 -8.22 -4.10
C THR A 221 5.20 -7.03 -4.84
N LEU A 222 6.00 -6.21 -4.15
CA LEU A 222 6.72 -5.09 -4.79
C LEU A 222 7.76 -5.58 -5.81
N ARG A 223 8.47 -6.69 -5.54
CA ARG A 223 9.39 -7.32 -6.51
C ARG A 223 8.63 -7.83 -7.73
N GLU A 224 7.50 -8.53 -7.55
CA GLU A 224 6.64 -8.99 -8.65
C GLU A 224 6.13 -7.83 -9.51
N LEU A 225 5.88 -6.68 -8.90
CA LEU A 225 5.46 -5.45 -9.58
C LEU A 225 6.63 -4.72 -10.26
N GLY A 226 7.88 -5.14 -10.07
CA GLY A 226 9.07 -4.43 -10.58
C GLY A 226 9.33 -3.09 -9.88
N ALA A 227 8.97 -2.97 -8.62
CA ALA A 227 9.18 -1.80 -7.75
C ALA A 227 10.17 -2.09 -6.60
N GLY A 228 10.90 -3.20 -6.68
CA GLY A 228 11.82 -3.66 -5.62
C GLY A 228 13.05 -2.76 -5.41
N ASP A 229 13.46 -2.03 -6.45
CA ASP A 229 14.68 -1.18 -6.43
C ASP A 229 14.40 0.25 -5.96
N ILE A 230 13.13 0.64 -5.77
CA ILE A 230 12.77 1.99 -5.33
C ILE A 230 13.19 2.17 -3.86
N PRO A 231 13.83 3.32 -3.51
CA PRO A 231 14.19 3.63 -2.13
C PRO A 231 13.00 3.47 -1.18
N MET A 232 13.23 2.85 0.00
CA MET A 232 12.15 2.52 0.92
C MET A 232 12.45 2.99 2.35
N LEU A 233 11.45 3.63 2.98
CA LEU A 233 11.41 3.93 4.39
C LEU A 233 10.38 3.02 5.08
N ILE A 234 10.79 2.27 6.09
CA ILE A 234 9.91 1.42 6.89
C ILE A 234 9.30 2.25 8.00
N VAL A 235 7.97 2.33 8.01
CA VAL A 235 7.18 3.10 8.97
C VAL A 235 6.45 2.12 9.89
N PHE A 236 7.01 1.87 11.07
CA PHE A 236 6.37 1.08 12.12
C PHE A 236 5.31 1.93 12.80
N ASN A 237 4.06 1.72 12.40
CA ASN A 237 2.90 2.45 12.90
C ASN A 237 2.25 1.72 14.08
N LYS A 238 1.36 2.40 14.80
CA LYS A 238 0.65 1.95 16.01
C LYS A 238 1.62 1.61 17.16
N ALA A 239 2.76 2.29 17.22
CA ALA A 239 3.76 2.10 18.26
C ALA A 239 3.23 2.40 19.68
N ASP A 240 2.18 3.24 19.78
CA ASP A 240 1.44 3.51 21.02
C ASP A 240 0.85 2.26 21.68
N ARG A 241 0.57 1.22 20.89
CA ARG A 241 0.01 -0.04 21.41
C ARG A 241 1.06 -0.93 22.08
N LEU A 242 2.34 -0.76 21.78
CA LEU A 242 3.42 -1.52 22.41
C LEU A 242 3.63 -1.13 23.87
N THR A 243 3.43 0.14 24.23
CA THR A 243 3.61 0.66 25.59
C THR A 243 2.50 0.23 26.55
N ASN A 244 1.28 -0.03 26.03
CA ASN A 244 0.14 -0.41 26.87
C ASN A 244 0.20 -1.87 27.36
N THR A 245 0.96 -2.75 26.71
CA THR A 245 1.12 -4.15 27.15
C THR A 245 2.07 -4.29 28.36
N ALA A 246 2.99 -3.34 28.56
CA ALA A 246 3.90 -3.37 29.71
C ALA A 246 3.23 -2.93 31.03
N ASN A 247 2.16 -2.15 30.97
CA ASN A 247 1.46 -1.63 32.17
C ASN A 247 0.31 -2.52 32.66
N THR A 248 -0.02 -3.61 31.97
CA THR A 248 -1.12 -4.51 32.37
C THR A 248 -0.68 -5.70 33.23
N THR A 249 0.60 -5.85 33.55
CA THR A 249 1.10 -6.92 34.41
C THR A 249 1.11 -6.60 35.90
N GLY A 250 0.49 -5.51 36.32
CA GLY A 250 0.46 -5.08 37.73
C GLY A 250 -0.92 -4.87 38.31
N LYS A 251 -1.77 -5.92 38.43
CA LYS A 251 -2.74 -6.18 39.51
C LYS A 251 -3.58 -7.41 39.16
N PRO A 252 -3.68 -8.43 40.04
CA PRO A 252 -4.58 -9.56 39.81
C PRO A 252 -6.02 -9.11 40.03
N ARG A 253 -6.80 -9.03 38.98
CA ARG A 253 -8.26 -9.04 39.10
C ARG A 253 -8.69 -10.48 39.32
N ASN A 254 -9.51 -10.70 40.38
CA ASN A 254 -10.14 -11.98 40.68
C ASN A 254 -10.79 -12.56 39.42
N GLN A 255 -10.20 -13.61 38.89
CA GLN A 255 -10.76 -14.38 37.79
C GLN A 255 -11.75 -15.39 38.36
N THR A 256 -12.94 -15.44 37.80
CA THR A 256 -13.98 -16.44 38.13
C THR A 256 -13.56 -17.81 37.56
N GLU A 257 -13.95 -18.88 38.22
CA GLU A 257 -13.64 -20.28 37.86
C GLU A 257 -13.95 -20.66 36.39
N GLN A 258 -14.78 -19.88 35.69
CA GLN A 258 -15.06 -20.07 34.28
C GLN A 258 -13.94 -19.64 33.35
N GLU A 259 -13.18 -18.60 33.71
CA GLU A 259 -12.03 -18.12 32.91
C GLU A 259 -10.83 -19.08 33.05
N GLN A 260 -10.67 -19.72 34.22
CA GLN A 260 -9.64 -20.75 34.43
C GLN A 260 -9.89 -21.99 33.55
N LYS A 261 -11.14 -22.46 33.44
CA LYS A 261 -11.47 -23.59 32.57
C LYS A 261 -11.27 -23.29 31.07
N LEU A 262 -11.49 -22.04 30.66
CA LEU A 262 -11.26 -21.62 29.27
C LEU A 262 -9.75 -21.50 28.95
N GLN A 263 -8.97 -21.14 29.97
CA GLN A 263 -7.52 -21.03 29.86
C GLN A 263 -6.84 -22.41 29.80
N ASP A 264 -7.32 -23.35 30.60
CA ASP A 264 -6.85 -24.75 30.59
C ASP A 264 -7.20 -25.46 29.25
N GLN A 265 -8.36 -25.17 28.68
CA GLN A 265 -8.74 -25.67 27.35
C GLN A 265 -7.84 -25.10 26.24
N LYS A 266 -7.56 -23.80 26.28
CA LYS A 266 -6.62 -23.17 25.34
C LYS A 266 -5.19 -23.69 25.47
N LEU A 267 -4.73 -24.00 26.68
CA LEU A 267 -3.41 -24.62 26.91
C LEU A 267 -3.33 -26.06 26.38
N GLN A 268 -4.42 -26.81 26.43
CA GLN A 268 -4.51 -28.15 25.85
C GLN A 268 -4.49 -28.09 24.32
N ASP A 269 -5.24 -27.17 23.73
CA ASP A 269 -5.27 -26.96 22.28
C ASP A 269 -3.90 -26.45 21.75
N GLN A 270 -3.21 -25.61 22.52
CA GLN A 270 -1.86 -25.15 22.19
C GLN A 270 -0.82 -26.28 22.22
N LYS A 271 -0.89 -27.19 23.22
CA LYS A 271 -0.04 -28.37 23.30
C LYS A 271 -0.26 -29.39 22.18
N LEU A 272 -1.50 -29.44 21.62
CA LEU A 272 -1.83 -30.26 20.45
C LEU A 272 -1.33 -29.62 19.15
N GLN A 273 -1.28 -28.28 19.06
CA GLN A 273 -0.72 -27.56 17.90
C GLN A 273 0.81 -27.58 17.86
N ASP A 274 1.48 -27.61 19.01
CA ASP A 274 2.95 -27.69 19.11
C ASP A 274 3.52 -29.06 18.70
N GLN A 275 2.68 -30.09 18.60
CA GLN A 275 3.08 -31.41 18.10
C GLN A 275 3.02 -31.56 16.57
N ASN A 276 2.64 -30.51 15.84
CA ASN A 276 2.60 -30.54 14.39
C ASN A 276 4.00 -30.24 13.81
N PRO A 277 4.59 -31.14 12.98
CA PRO A 277 5.94 -30.96 12.41
C PRO A 277 6.14 -29.67 11.61
N GLN A 278 5.06 -29.07 11.09
CA GLN A 278 5.09 -27.80 10.35
C GLN A 278 5.33 -26.59 11.28
N ASN A 279 4.91 -26.65 12.55
CA ASN A 279 5.15 -25.56 13.50
C ASN A 279 6.57 -25.60 14.09
N GLN A 280 7.21 -26.76 14.13
CA GLN A 280 8.62 -26.87 14.56
C GLN A 280 9.59 -26.26 13.51
N MET A 281 9.25 -26.25 12.22
CA MET A 281 10.05 -25.57 11.18
C MET A 281 9.97 -24.03 11.26
N LEU A 282 8.89 -23.48 11.78
CA LEU A 282 8.71 -22.02 11.93
C LEU A 282 9.49 -21.42 13.13
N GLN A 283 9.87 -22.23 14.11
CA GLN A 283 10.69 -21.78 15.26
C GLN A 283 12.18 -21.75 14.96
N LEU A 284 12.65 -22.39 13.88
CA LEU A 284 14.08 -22.54 13.55
C LEU A 284 14.71 -21.40 12.74
N HIS A 285 13.97 -20.33 12.42
CA HIS A 285 14.48 -19.24 11.57
C HIS A 285 14.46 -17.84 12.21
N LYS A 286 14.49 -17.75 13.54
CA LYS A 286 14.79 -16.46 14.20
C LYS A 286 16.31 -16.26 14.24
N THR A 287 16.78 -15.25 13.54
CA THR A 287 18.19 -14.86 13.63
C THR A 287 18.48 -14.17 14.98
N PRO A 288 19.68 -14.32 15.56
CA PRO A 288 20.05 -13.69 16.85
C PRO A 288 19.88 -12.17 16.88
N ASP A 289 19.92 -11.50 15.73
CA ASP A 289 19.69 -10.06 15.60
C ASP A 289 18.22 -9.68 15.76
N GLN A 290 17.29 -10.56 15.40
CA GLN A 290 15.85 -10.35 15.56
C GLN A 290 15.42 -10.46 17.04
N GLU A 291 16.04 -11.34 17.81
CA GLU A 291 15.81 -11.43 19.26
C GLU A 291 16.38 -10.24 20.01
N LYS A 292 17.54 -9.70 19.58
CA LYS A 292 18.12 -8.48 20.14
C LYS A 292 17.26 -7.23 19.84
N GLU A 293 16.70 -7.11 18.64
CA GLU A 293 15.76 -6.01 18.32
C GLU A 293 14.49 -6.08 19.20
N LEU A 294 13.93 -7.27 19.41
CA LEU A 294 12.77 -7.47 20.29
C LEU A 294 13.08 -7.24 21.77
N GLN A 295 14.27 -7.65 22.24
CA GLN A 295 14.72 -7.38 23.61
C GLN A 295 15.06 -5.91 23.84
N GLN A 296 15.61 -5.20 22.86
CA GLN A 296 15.80 -3.74 22.93
C GLN A 296 14.46 -2.98 22.89
N MET A 297 13.41 -3.56 22.33
CA MET A 297 12.05 -2.99 22.36
C MET A 297 11.36 -3.14 23.72
N SER A 298 11.79 -4.13 24.55
CA SER A 298 11.16 -4.42 25.85
C SER A 298 11.86 -3.75 27.05
N LEU A 299 13.05 -3.18 26.87
CA LEU A 299 13.88 -2.60 27.93
C LEU A 299 14.07 -1.09 27.70
N GLY A 300 13.10 -0.28 28.12
CA GLY A 300 13.23 1.16 28.23
C GLY A 300 11.93 1.90 27.94
N GLU A 301 11.72 3.02 28.60
CA GLU A 301 10.69 4.01 28.28
C GLU A 301 10.85 4.47 26.82
N THR A 302 10.16 3.79 25.92
CA THR A 302 10.23 4.10 24.49
C THR A 302 9.28 5.25 24.19
N THR A 303 9.84 6.45 24.16
CA THR A 303 9.14 7.63 23.63
C THR A 303 9.01 7.52 22.13
N TYR A 304 7.78 7.70 21.61
CA TYR A 304 7.48 7.82 20.19
C TYR A 304 7.06 9.28 19.90
N PRO A 305 7.36 9.85 18.71
CA PRO A 305 8.00 9.22 17.56
C PRO A 305 9.54 9.14 17.65
N ARG A 306 10.15 8.15 16.97
CA ARG A 306 11.62 8.01 16.90
C ARG A 306 12.08 7.40 15.58
N THR A 307 13.27 7.78 15.14
CA THR A 307 13.99 7.08 14.05
C THR A 307 14.85 5.95 14.60
N ALA A 308 15.01 4.87 13.84
CA ALA A 308 15.88 3.75 14.19
C ALA A 308 16.71 3.36 12.96
N GLY A 309 18.02 3.55 13.06
CA GLY A 309 18.93 3.35 11.93
C GLY A 309 18.63 4.33 10.78
N THR A 310 19.01 3.94 9.56
CA THR A 310 18.91 4.80 8.38
C THR A 310 17.52 4.77 7.73
N ASN A 311 16.77 3.65 7.83
CA ASN A 311 15.58 3.41 7.03
C ASN A 311 14.35 2.98 7.83
N LYS A 312 14.34 3.17 9.16
CA LYS A 312 13.23 2.77 10.03
C LYS A 312 12.76 3.97 10.87
N ILE A 313 11.44 4.12 11.02
CA ILE A 313 10.82 5.11 11.88
C ILE A 313 9.64 4.46 12.63
N TYR A 314 9.53 4.75 13.93
CA TYR A 314 8.43 4.31 14.78
C TYR A 314 7.53 5.48 15.07
N ILE A 315 6.25 5.33 14.78
CA ILE A 315 5.23 6.38 14.92
C ILE A 315 3.91 5.84 15.48
N SER A 316 3.10 6.76 15.96
CA SER A 316 1.65 6.58 16.04
C SER A 316 1.00 7.59 15.09
N ALA A 317 0.34 7.10 14.05
CA ALA A 317 -0.30 7.97 13.06
C ALA A 317 -1.33 8.93 13.65
N ARG A 318 -1.82 8.67 14.87
CA ARG A 318 -2.78 9.51 15.59
C ARG A 318 -2.13 10.69 16.33
N GLN A 319 -0.80 10.70 16.44
CA GLN A 319 -0.06 11.76 17.13
C GLN A 319 0.49 12.76 16.10
N PRO A 320 0.19 14.06 16.24
CA PRO A 320 0.65 15.10 15.30
C PRO A 320 2.17 15.14 15.16
N GLU A 321 2.93 14.96 16.24
CA GLU A 321 4.39 14.97 16.26
C GLU A 321 4.98 13.84 15.43
N SER A 322 4.28 12.69 15.40
CA SER A 322 4.64 11.53 14.57
C SER A 322 4.55 11.85 13.09
N ILE A 323 3.51 12.57 12.69
CA ILE A 323 3.31 12.99 11.30
C ILE A 323 4.34 14.05 10.89
N GLU A 324 4.65 15.00 11.76
CA GLU A 324 5.68 16.02 11.50
C GLU A 324 7.07 15.39 11.32
N LEU A 325 7.45 14.45 12.20
CA LEU A 325 8.71 13.73 12.06
C LEU A 325 8.74 12.91 10.76
N LEU A 326 7.64 12.23 10.41
CA LEU A 326 7.55 11.43 9.18
C LEU A 326 7.72 12.33 7.94
N VAL A 327 7.05 13.49 7.88
CA VAL A 327 7.19 14.45 6.78
C VAL A 327 8.62 14.96 6.68
N LYS A 328 9.26 15.29 7.79
CA LYS A 328 10.68 15.70 7.82
C LYS A 328 11.61 14.62 7.27
N GLU A 329 11.37 13.35 7.61
CA GLU A 329 12.14 12.24 7.10
C GLU A 329 11.90 11.95 5.61
N ILE A 330 10.67 12.15 5.13
CA ILE A 330 10.36 12.09 3.69
C ILE A 330 11.14 13.16 2.94
N ILE A 331 11.00 14.43 3.34
CA ILE A 331 11.68 15.56 2.71
C ILE A 331 13.19 15.33 2.66
N ARG A 332 13.80 14.88 3.76
CA ARG A 332 15.23 14.60 3.84
C ARG A 332 15.69 13.60 2.76
N ARG A 333 14.83 12.63 2.39
CA ARG A 333 15.16 11.59 1.41
C ARG A 333 14.87 12.00 -0.02
N VAL A 334 13.68 12.53 -0.28
CA VAL A 334 13.27 12.88 -1.65
C VAL A 334 14.00 14.11 -2.19
N TYR A 335 14.57 14.91 -1.29
CA TYR A 335 15.39 16.08 -1.62
C TYR A 335 16.88 15.88 -1.28
N ALA A 336 17.34 14.62 -1.15
CA ALA A 336 18.73 14.31 -0.85
C ALA A 336 19.68 14.76 -1.97
N ASP A 337 19.24 14.66 -3.23
CA ASP A 337 20.02 15.05 -4.44
C ASP A 337 19.92 16.55 -4.77
N TYR A 338 19.33 17.34 -3.86
CA TYR A 338 19.26 18.78 -4.00
C TYR A 338 20.49 19.41 -3.35
N GLU A 339 21.18 20.23 -4.12
CA GLU A 339 22.37 20.99 -3.68
C GLU A 339 22.09 22.48 -3.55
N GLU A 340 22.82 23.11 -2.66
CA GLU A 340 22.75 24.54 -2.47
C GLU A 340 23.72 25.22 -3.41
N VAL A 341 23.20 26.11 -4.27
CA VAL A 341 24.00 26.88 -5.22
C VAL A 341 23.69 28.38 -5.08
N ARG A 342 24.69 29.21 -5.35
CA ARG A 342 24.54 30.66 -5.44
C ARG A 342 24.61 31.05 -6.91
N LEU A 343 23.55 31.69 -7.39
CA LEU A 343 23.43 32.08 -8.79
C LEU A 343 23.32 33.62 -8.90
N LEU A 344 23.98 34.19 -9.86
CA LEU A 344 23.77 35.58 -10.29
C LEU A 344 23.17 35.54 -11.69
N ILE A 345 21.86 35.84 -11.78
CA ILE A 345 21.09 35.72 -13.01
C ILE A 345 20.87 37.13 -13.59
N PRO A 346 21.38 37.42 -14.80
CA PRO A 346 21.17 38.71 -15.45
C PRO A 346 19.69 39.01 -15.65
N TYR A 347 19.31 40.29 -15.61
CA TYR A 347 17.89 40.71 -15.69
C TYR A 347 17.20 40.33 -17.00
N ASP A 348 17.93 40.15 -18.09
CA ASP A 348 17.43 39.68 -19.39
C ASP A 348 16.99 38.18 -19.35
N LYS A 349 17.41 37.45 -18.32
CA LYS A 349 17.10 36.03 -18.09
C LYS A 349 16.07 35.81 -16.97
N GLY A 350 15.13 36.71 -16.78
CA GLY A 350 14.10 36.62 -15.73
C GLY A 350 13.29 35.33 -15.73
N SER A 351 13.16 34.67 -16.89
CA SER A 351 12.51 33.35 -17.00
C SER A 351 13.19 32.24 -16.16
N ILE A 352 14.52 32.35 -15.96
CA ILE A 352 15.29 31.43 -15.11
C ILE A 352 14.92 31.66 -13.63
N VAL A 353 14.80 32.93 -13.24
CA VAL A 353 14.41 33.30 -11.87
C VAL A 353 12.98 32.73 -11.57
N SER A 354 12.02 32.95 -12.47
CA SER A 354 10.66 32.42 -12.33
C SER A 354 10.65 30.90 -12.27
N TYR A 355 11.40 30.24 -13.13
CA TYR A 355 11.53 28.78 -13.11
C TYR A 355 12.08 28.28 -11.77
N LEU A 356 13.14 28.88 -11.24
CA LEU A 356 13.72 28.50 -9.95
C LEU A 356 12.77 28.78 -8.78
N GLN A 357 12.01 29.88 -8.84
CA GLN A 357 10.97 30.17 -7.84
C GLN A 357 9.86 29.10 -7.80
N GLU A 358 9.54 28.51 -8.93
CA GLU A 358 8.51 27.45 -9.03
C GLU A 358 9.06 26.06 -8.69
N ASN A 359 10.34 25.77 -8.98
CA ASN A 359 10.89 24.41 -8.97
C ASN A 359 12.05 24.20 -7.96
N ALA A 360 12.48 25.23 -7.25
CA ALA A 360 13.56 25.16 -6.29
C ALA A 360 13.19 25.87 -4.98
N GLN A 361 13.92 25.56 -3.91
CA GLN A 361 13.79 26.26 -2.64
C GLN A 361 14.68 27.50 -2.67
N ILE A 362 14.05 28.69 -2.68
CA ILE A 362 14.78 29.96 -2.56
C ILE A 362 15.13 30.18 -1.09
N LEU A 363 16.43 30.20 -0.77
CA LEU A 363 16.91 30.47 0.58
C LEU A 363 17.12 31.99 0.78
N GLU A 364 17.67 32.67 -0.23
CA GLU A 364 17.91 34.12 -0.22
C GLU A 364 17.74 34.66 -1.63
N GLN A 365 17.23 35.88 -1.73
CA GLN A 365 17.14 36.61 -2.99
C GLN A 365 17.52 38.06 -2.74
N SER A 366 18.44 38.59 -3.54
CA SER A 366 18.84 39.99 -3.55
C SER A 366 19.01 40.52 -4.97
N TYR A 367 18.90 41.81 -5.14
CA TYR A 367 19.04 42.48 -6.43
C TYR A 367 20.37 43.25 -6.45
N GLU A 368 21.19 42.94 -7.41
CA GLU A 368 22.49 43.59 -7.63
C GLU A 368 22.49 44.33 -8.98
N PRO A 369 23.43 45.27 -9.22
CA PRO A 369 23.48 46.00 -10.49
C PRO A 369 23.58 45.08 -11.72
N GLU A 370 24.19 43.89 -11.56
CA GLU A 370 24.47 42.94 -12.65
C GLU A 370 23.34 41.92 -12.84
N GLY A 371 22.40 41.82 -11.89
CA GLY A 371 21.29 40.84 -11.96
C GLY A 371 20.69 40.48 -10.61
N THR A 372 19.87 39.44 -10.61
CA THR A 372 19.28 38.88 -9.41
C THR A 372 20.20 37.81 -8.81
N ARG A 373 20.71 38.05 -7.60
CA ARG A 373 21.44 37.02 -6.85
C ARG A 373 20.45 36.14 -6.11
N LEU A 374 20.59 34.85 -6.33
CA LEU A 374 19.78 33.80 -5.67
C LEU A 374 20.70 32.84 -4.94
N ARG A 375 20.34 32.54 -3.70
CA ARG A 375 20.83 31.35 -3.00
C ARG A 375 19.70 30.34 -2.98
N VAL A 376 19.87 29.25 -3.72
CA VAL A 376 18.81 28.28 -3.96
C VAL A 376 19.28 26.89 -3.67
N LYS A 377 18.34 26.06 -3.17
CA LYS A 377 18.51 24.60 -3.08
C LYS A 377 17.72 23.99 -4.21
N CYS A 378 18.40 23.44 -5.21
CA CYS A 378 17.80 22.86 -6.40
C CYS A 378 18.39 21.50 -6.72
N HIS A 379 17.67 20.73 -7.55
CA HIS A 379 18.16 19.44 -8.01
C HIS A 379 19.48 19.61 -8.79
N HIS A 380 20.42 18.67 -8.60
CA HIS A 380 21.77 18.74 -9.19
C HIS A 380 21.76 18.95 -10.72
N ALA A 381 20.75 18.37 -11.44
CA ALA A 381 20.60 18.58 -12.88
C ALA A 381 20.24 20.04 -13.26
N ASP A 382 19.57 20.79 -12.37
CA ASP A 382 19.31 22.21 -12.56
C ASP A 382 20.54 23.04 -12.22
N ALA A 383 21.26 22.66 -11.17
CA ALA A 383 22.53 23.29 -10.84
C ALA A 383 23.51 23.17 -12.02
N GLY A 384 23.65 22.00 -12.64
CA GLY A 384 24.46 21.81 -13.85
C GLY A 384 23.96 22.61 -15.07
N LYS A 385 22.62 22.71 -15.26
CA LYS A 385 22.05 23.51 -16.35
C LYS A 385 22.36 24.99 -16.24
N TYR A 386 22.46 25.50 -15.01
CA TYR A 386 22.70 26.91 -14.70
C TYR A 386 24.12 27.19 -14.17
N GLU A 387 25.05 26.25 -14.38
CA GLU A 387 26.45 26.35 -13.91
C GLU A 387 27.12 27.65 -14.34
N GLN A 388 26.84 28.18 -15.53
CA GLN A 388 27.37 29.46 -16.05
C GLN A 388 26.97 30.68 -15.22
N TYR A 389 25.99 30.60 -14.37
CA TYR A 389 25.52 31.68 -13.48
C TYR A 389 25.95 31.46 -12.03
N VAL A 390 26.68 30.36 -11.73
CA VAL A 390 27.15 30.05 -10.39
C VAL A 390 28.21 31.06 -9.96
N VAL A 391 28.00 31.69 -8.81
CA VAL A 391 28.96 32.58 -8.15
C VAL A 391 29.50 31.89 -6.90
N LYS A 392 30.82 32.01 -6.72
CA LYS A 392 31.50 31.41 -5.55
C LYS A 392 31.18 32.15 -4.26
#